data_b5634c54472ac93efd879d09f1d175fb
#
_entry.id   b5634c54472ac93efd879d09f1d175fb
#
_cell.length_a   1.000
_cell.length_b   1.000
_cell.length_c   1.000
_cell.angle_alpha   90.00
_cell.angle_beta   90.00
_cell.angle_gamma   90.00
#
_symmetry.space_group_name_H-M   'P 1'
#
loop_
_entity.id
_entity.type
_entity.pdbx_description
1 polymer ?
#
loop_
_entity_poly.entity_id
_entity_poly.type
_entity_poly.pdbx_seq_one_letter_code
_entity_poly.pdbx_strand_id
1 'polypeptide(L)' 'MGTITALTAQVKNPDRVSVFVDGAFACGLALDVAAGLRVGQTISAADLAALEQRE' A
#
# COMPACT_ATOMS: atom_id res chain seq x y z
N MET A 1 2.26 6.48 -12.96
CA MET A 1 2.16 7.08 -11.61
C MET A 1 0.72 7.07 -11.13
N GLY A 2 0.53 6.79 -9.88
CA GLY A 2 -0.80 6.80 -9.27
C GLY A 2 -0.76 7.47 -7.92
N THR A 3 -1.92 7.68 -7.36
CA THR A 3 -2.07 8.29 -6.04
C THR A 3 -2.70 7.28 -5.09
N ILE A 4 -2.12 7.12 -3.92
CA ILE A 4 -2.69 6.26 -2.89
C ILE A 4 -4.01 6.85 -2.44
N THR A 5 -5.10 6.13 -2.65
CA THR A 5 -6.44 6.60 -2.32
C THR A 5 -6.97 6.02 -1.02
N ALA A 6 -6.46 4.85 -0.60
CA ALA A 6 -6.86 4.26 0.67
C ALA A 6 -5.79 3.30 1.17
N LEU A 7 -5.68 3.19 2.47
CA LEU A 7 -4.83 2.23 3.18
C LEU A 7 -5.72 1.58 4.22
N THR A 8 -6.01 0.29 4.05
CA THR A 8 -6.99 -0.41 4.89
C THR A 8 -6.36 -1.64 5.51
N ALA A 9 -6.43 -1.75 6.84
CA ALA A 9 -5.97 -2.95 7.53
C ALA A 9 -6.88 -4.12 7.17
N GLN A 10 -6.29 -5.29 6.91
CA GLN A 10 -7.06 -6.48 6.59
C GLN A 10 -7.72 -7.03 7.86
N VAL A 11 -8.98 -7.42 7.74
CA VAL A 11 -9.77 -7.86 8.90
C VAL A 11 -9.17 -9.10 9.56
N LYS A 12 -8.76 -10.07 8.75
CA LYS A 12 -8.22 -11.34 9.26
C LYS A 12 -6.74 -11.30 9.54
N ASN A 13 -6.04 -10.27 9.02
CA ASN A 13 -4.60 -10.14 9.20
C ASN A 13 -4.28 -8.68 9.52
N PRO A 14 -4.44 -8.26 10.79
CA PRO A 14 -4.23 -6.86 11.16
C PRO A 14 -2.80 -6.37 10.93
N ASP A 15 -1.85 -7.31 10.74
CA ASP A 15 -0.47 -6.96 10.43
C ASP A 15 -0.27 -6.65 8.94
N ARG A 16 -1.32 -6.75 8.13
CA ARG A 16 -1.26 -6.49 6.70
C ARG A 16 -2.20 -5.35 6.34
N VAL A 17 -1.76 -4.55 5.39
CA VAL A 17 -2.53 -3.38 4.92
C VAL A 17 -2.77 -3.50 3.42
N SER A 18 -4.01 -3.32 3.00
CA SER A 18 -4.37 -3.25 1.59
C SER A 18 -4.13 -1.83 1.09
N VAL A 19 -3.34 -1.70 0.04
CA VAL A 19 -3.03 -0.42 -0.57
C VAL A 19 -3.89 -0.24 -1.82
N PHE A 20 -4.63 0.85 -1.86
CA PHE A 20 -5.46 1.21 -3.02
C PHE A 20 -4.86 2.42 -3.71
N VAL A 21 -4.71 2.32 -5.02
CA VAL A 21 -4.16 3.38 -5.87
C VAL A 21 -5.20 3.72 -6.93
N ASP A 22 -5.54 5.00 -7.03
CA ASP A 22 -6.55 5.50 -7.97
C ASP A 22 -7.89 4.79 -7.83
N GLY A 23 -8.25 4.41 -6.60
CA GLY A 23 -9.50 3.74 -6.31
C GLY A 23 -9.53 2.25 -6.56
N ALA A 24 -8.39 1.64 -6.96
CA ALA A 24 -8.31 0.22 -7.25
C ALA A 24 -7.28 -0.45 -6.33
N PHE A 25 -7.54 -1.70 -5.97
CA PHE A 25 -6.59 -2.46 -5.17
C PHE A 25 -5.27 -2.61 -5.92
N ALA A 26 -4.18 -2.24 -5.28
CA ALA A 26 -2.84 -2.33 -5.86
C ALA A 26 -2.03 -3.49 -5.27
N CYS A 27 -1.90 -3.55 -3.97
CA CYS A 27 -1.13 -4.62 -3.31
C CYS A 27 -1.45 -4.67 -1.81
N GLY A 28 -1.01 -5.77 -1.17
CA GLY A 28 -1.04 -5.90 0.27
C GLY A 28 0.39 -5.84 0.80
N LEU A 29 0.60 -5.06 1.85
CA LEU A 29 1.92 -4.87 2.45
C LEU A 29 1.86 -5.17 3.93
N ALA A 30 3.02 -5.54 4.51
CA ALA A 30 3.13 -5.68 5.94
C ALA A 30 2.89 -4.32 6.61
N LEU A 31 2.33 -4.32 7.81
CA LEU A 31 1.97 -3.09 8.51
C LEU A 31 3.15 -2.14 8.67
N ASP A 32 4.32 -2.67 9.03
CA ASP A 32 5.51 -1.85 9.23
C ASP A 32 5.99 -1.20 7.93
N VAL A 33 5.84 -1.89 6.80
CA VAL A 33 6.17 -1.33 5.49
C VAL A 33 5.15 -0.26 5.10
N ALA A 34 3.86 -0.55 5.31
CA ALA A 34 2.79 0.39 4.97
C ALA A 34 2.76 1.62 5.88
N ALA A 35 3.36 1.53 7.06
CA ALA A 35 3.37 2.65 8.01
C ALA A 35 4.06 3.89 7.46
N GLY A 36 4.94 3.72 6.47
CA GLY A 36 5.59 4.85 5.80
C GLY A 36 4.77 5.50 4.70
N LEU A 37 3.60 4.94 4.40
CA LEU A 37 2.75 5.44 3.31
C LEU A 37 1.62 6.31 3.85
N ARG A 38 1.11 7.19 2.99
CA ARG A 38 0.01 8.09 3.35
C ARG A 38 -1.00 8.18 2.21
N VAL A 39 -2.27 8.29 2.56
CA VAL A 39 -3.32 8.57 1.58
C VAL A 39 -3.06 9.94 0.96
N GLY A 40 -3.16 10.00 -0.36
CA GLY A 40 -2.84 11.20 -1.13
C GLY A 40 -1.42 11.24 -1.64
N GLN A 41 -0.56 10.32 -1.22
CA GLN A 41 0.81 10.24 -1.69
C GLN A 41 0.86 9.72 -3.13
N THR A 42 1.69 10.35 -3.95
CA THR A 42 1.93 9.86 -5.30
C THR A 42 2.91 8.69 -5.25
N ILE A 43 2.60 7.63 -5.99
CA ILE A 43 3.42 6.44 -6.01
C ILE A 43 3.49 5.87 -7.43
N SER A 44 4.65 5.35 -7.81
CA SER A 44 4.84 4.74 -9.12
C SER A 44 4.79 3.22 -9.01
N ALA A 45 4.69 2.55 -10.16
CA ALA A 45 4.74 1.09 -10.20
C ALA A 45 6.07 0.57 -9.66
N ALA A 46 7.17 1.28 -9.93
CA ALA A 46 8.49 0.91 -9.42
C ALA A 46 8.54 1.02 -7.89
N ASP A 47 7.89 2.05 -7.33
CA ASP A 47 7.82 2.22 -5.88
C ASP A 47 7.04 1.07 -5.24
N LEU A 48 5.92 0.68 -5.85
CA LEU A 48 5.12 -0.43 -5.35
C LEU A 48 5.91 -1.74 -5.38
N ALA A 49 6.62 -1.99 -6.49
CA ALA A 49 7.44 -3.19 -6.60
C ALA A 49 8.54 -3.23 -5.54
N ALA A 50 9.17 -2.09 -5.27
CA ALA A 50 10.20 -2.00 -4.25
C ALA A 50 9.63 -2.29 -2.86
N LEU A 51 8.44 -1.78 -2.56
CA LEU A 51 7.79 -2.03 -1.27
C LEU A 51 7.41 -3.49 -1.11
N GLU A 52 6.91 -4.13 -2.16
CA GLU A 52 6.57 -5.54 -2.12
C GLU A 52 7.80 -6.41 -1.85
N GLN A 53 8.94 -6.03 -2.38
CA GLN A 53 10.18 -6.78 -2.18
C GLN A 53 10.73 -6.65 -0.77
N ARG A 54 10.30 -5.66 -0.01
CA ARG A 54 10.77 -5.47 1.36
C ARG A 54 10.12 -6.45 2.34
N GLU A 55 9.09 -7.12 1.90
CA GLU A 55 8.45 -8.15 2.70
C GLU A 55 9.19 -9.46 2.59
#